data_e008eaf5b28e35c879795e5b86c5a95c
#
_entry.id   e008eaf5b28e35c879795e5b86c5a95c
#
_cell.length_a   1.000
_cell.length_b   1.000
_cell.length_c   1.000
_cell.angle_alpha   90.00
_cell.angle_beta   90.00
_cell.angle_gamma   90.00
#
_symmetry.space_group_name_H-M   'P 1'
#
loop_
_entity.id
_entity.type
_entity.pdbx_description
1 polymer ?
#
loop_
_entity_poly.entity_id
_entity_poly.type
_entity_poly.pdbx_seq_one_letter_code
_entity_poly.pdbx_strand_id
1 'polypeptide(L)'
;FKRDRDYLVRDNGEVVIIDEFTGRAMEGRRYSDGLHQAIEAKEGVKIASENQTLATITLQNYFRMYKKLSGMTGTAETEATEFMHTYGLEVVVIPTNLPVIRKDNADLVYKTKKEKINAIIDRIQELYEKGQPVLVGTISIKSSEELSELLKKRGIPHNVLNAKYHAQEAEIVAQA
;
A
#
# COMPACT_ATOMS: atom_id res chain seq x y z
N PHE A 1 -9.10 5.38 -15.27
CA PHE A 1 -7.85 4.75 -14.83
C PHE A 1 -6.67 5.63 -15.24
N LYS A 2 -5.74 5.85 -14.29
CA LYS A 2 -4.57 6.72 -14.46
C LYS A 2 -3.29 5.91 -14.26
N ARG A 3 -2.32 6.14 -15.13
CA ARG A 3 -0.97 5.59 -15.00
C ARG A 3 -0.33 6.05 -13.69
N ASP A 4 0.47 5.19 -13.08
CA ASP A 4 1.18 5.40 -11.79
C ASP A 4 0.25 5.64 -10.57
N ARG A 5 -1.05 5.33 -10.72
CA ARG A 5 -2.03 5.32 -9.65
C ARG A 5 -2.83 4.01 -9.64
N ASP A 6 -3.46 3.69 -10.76
CA ASP A 6 -4.33 2.51 -10.88
C ASP A 6 -3.59 1.35 -11.58
N TYR A 7 -2.58 1.67 -12.39
CA TYR A 7 -1.71 0.71 -13.07
C TYR A 7 -0.35 1.34 -13.38
N LEU A 8 0.67 0.50 -13.60
CA LEU A 8 1.96 0.90 -14.13
C LEU A 8 2.22 0.21 -15.47
N VAL A 9 3.13 0.78 -16.27
CA VAL A 9 3.62 0.18 -17.51
C VAL A 9 5.11 -0.07 -17.34
N ARG A 10 5.51 -1.34 -17.47
CA ARG A 10 6.91 -1.77 -17.38
C ARG A 10 7.67 -1.50 -18.68
N ASP A 11 8.99 -1.54 -18.61
CA ASP A 11 9.86 -1.34 -19.78
C ASP A 11 9.64 -2.39 -20.88
N ASN A 12 9.18 -3.59 -20.52
CA ASN A 12 8.79 -4.64 -21.46
C ASN A 12 7.43 -4.41 -22.12
N GLY A 13 6.73 -3.32 -21.81
CA GLY A 13 5.41 -2.98 -22.31
C GLY A 13 4.26 -3.66 -21.57
N GLU A 14 4.50 -4.36 -20.48
CA GLU A 14 3.46 -5.00 -19.67
C GLU A 14 2.71 -3.97 -18.83
N VAL A 15 1.37 -3.99 -18.90
CA VAL A 15 0.50 -3.22 -18.01
C VAL A 15 0.24 -4.06 -16.75
N VAL A 16 0.59 -3.53 -15.58
CA VAL A 16 0.40 -4.20 -14.29
C VAL A 16 -0.50 -3.37 -13.40
N ILE A 17 -1.50 -4.00 -12.80
CA ILE A 17 -2.45 -3.35 -11.89
C ILE A 17 -1.73 -2.94 -10.59
N ILE A 18 -2.06 -1.77 -10.05
CA ILE A 18 -1.65 -1.37 -8.70
C ILE A 18 -2.85 -1.59 -7.77
N ASP A 19 -2.62 -2.32 -6.69
CA ASP A 19 -3.60 -2.49 -5.62
C ASP A 19 -3.82 -1.14 -4.91
N GLU A 20 -5.06 -0.68 -4.89
CA GLU A 20 -5.41 0.63 -4.32
C GLU A 20 -5.18 0.72 -2.79
N PHE A 21 -5.21 -0.42 -2.08
CA PHE A 21 -5.05 -0.47 -0.63
C PHE A 21 -3.59 -0.59 -0.21
N THR A 22 -2.80 -1.40 -0.90
CA THR A 22 -1.40 -1.66 -0.53
C THR A 22 -0.41 -0.87 -1.39
N GLY A 23 -0.83 -0.32 -2.53
CA GLY A 23 0.05 0.32 -3.50
C GLY A 23 1.00 -0.64 -4.21
N ARG A 24 0.80 -1.96 -4.08
CA ARG A 24 1.66 -2.99 -4.67
C ARG A 24 1.23 -3.37 -6.08
N ALA A 25 2.21 -3.71 -6.90
CA ALA A 25 1.97 -4.27 -8.22
C ALA A 25 1.37 -5.69 -8.11
N MET A 26 0.26 -5.92 -8.83
CA MET A 26 -0.47 -7.19 -8.84
C MET A 26 -0.10 -7.96 -10.11
N GLU A 27 1.01 -8.68 -10.07
CA GLU A 27 1.51 -9.44 -11.22
C GLU A 27 0.55 -10.55 -11.66
N GLY A 28 0.47 -10.76 -12.98
CA GLY A 28 -0.38 -11.78 -13.58
C GLY A 28 -1.88 -11.50 -13.50
N ARG A 29 -2.31 -10.42 -12.87
CA ARG A 29 -3.71 -9.98 -12.85
C ARG A 29 -4.01 -9.03 -13.99
N ARG A 30 -5.23 -9.16 -14.52
CA ARG A 30 -5.75 -8.29 -15.57
C ARG A 30 -7.17 -7.84 -15.22
N TYR A 31 -7.52 -6.63 -15.62
CA TYR A 31 -8.92 -6.19 -15.56
C TYR A 31 -9.74 -7.02 -16.54
N SER A 32 -10.98 -7.33 -16.18
CA SER A 32 -11.95 -8.04 -17.02
C SER A 32 -12.65 -7.11 -18.02
N ASP A 33 -13.48 -7.71 -18.84
CA ASP A 33 -14.43 -7.03 -19.73
C ASP A 33 -13.77 -6.08 -20.75
N GLY A 34 -12.59 -6.44 -21.24
CA GLY A 34 -11.86 -5.66 -22.23
C GLY A 34 -11.16 -4.41 -21.66
N LEU A 35 -11.33 -4.10 -20.38
CA LEU A 35 -10.74 -2.90 -19.76
C LEU A 35 -9.20 -2.93 -19.81
N HIS A 36 -8.58 -4.09 -19.53
CA HIS A 36 -7.13 -4.19 -19.59
C HIS A 36 -6.59 -3.95 -20.99
N GLN A 37 -7.25 -4.51 -22.00
CA GLN A 37 -6.92 -4.30 -23.42
C GLN A 37 -7.12 -2.83 -23.83
N ALA A 38 -8.15 -2.15 -23.31
CA ALA A 38 -8.35 -0.73 -23.56
C ALA A 38 -7.21 0.12 -22.94
N ILE A 39 -6.69 -0.27 -21.78
CA ILE A 39 -5.53 0.39 -21.17
C ILE A 39 -4.27 0.10 -21.99
N GLU A 40 -4.04 -1.13 -22.43
CA GLU A 40 -2.91 -1.49 -23.31
C GLU A 40 -2.95 -0.67 -24.61
N ALA A 41 -4.13 -0.51 -25.21
CA ALA A 41 -4.32 0.32 -26.42
C ALA A 41 -4.03 1.80 -26.12
N LYS A 42 -4.52 2.32 -25.00
CA LYS A 42 -4.27 3.70 -24.54
C LYS A 42 -2.78 3.98 -24.37
N GLU A 43 -2.03 3.05 -23.83
CA GLU A 43 -0.59 3.19 -23.60
C GLU A 43 0.27 2.83 -24.82
N GLY A 44 -0.36 2.40 -25.92
CA GLY A 44 0.33 2.04 -27.18
C GLY A 44 1.20 0.80 -27.07
N VAL A 45 0.92 -0.09 -26.12
CA VAL A 45 1.63 -1.36 -25.94
C VAL A 45 0.90 -2.50 -26.61
N LYS A 46 1.55 -3.67 -26.69
CA LYS A 46 0.95 -4.87 -27.31
C LYS A 46 -0.30 -5.30 -26.53
N ILE A 47 -1.43 -5.39 -27.23
CA ILE A 47 -2.68 -5.89 -26.67
C ILE A 47 -2.59 -7.41 -26.54
N ALA A 48 -2.72 -7.93 -25.33
CA ALA A 48 -2.75 -9.36 -25.06
C ALA A 48 -4.18 -9.91 -25.06
N SER A 49 -4.31 -11.23 -25.23
CA SER A 49 -5.61 -11.91 -25.17
C SER A 49 -6.23 -11.82 -23.77
N GLU A 50 -7.55 -11.81 -23.72
CA GLU A 50 -8.30 -11.82 -22.46
C GLU A 50 -8.26 -13.21 -21.81
N ASN A 51 -8.21 -13.23 -20.48
CA ASN A 51 -8.37 -14.46 -19.71
C ASN A 51 -9.86 -14.77 -19.53
N GLN A 52 -10.27 -15.99 -19.81
CA GLN A 52 -11.63 -16.43 -19.55
C GLN A 52 -11.76 -16.85 -18.08
N THR A 53 -12.62 -16.16 -17.33
CA THR A 53 -12.97 -16.56 -15.96
C THR A 53 -13.84 -17.81 -16.00
N LEU A 54 -13.32 -18.92 -15.47
CA LEU A 54 -14.05 -20.20 -15.44
C LEU A 54 -14.99 -20.30 -14.23
N ALA A 55 -14.60 -19.74 -13.10
CA ALA A 55 -15.39 -19.72 -11.86
C ALA A 55 -14.94 -18.61 -10.93
N THR A 56 -15.83 -18.17 -10.04
CA THR A 56 -15.54 -17.20 -8.99
C THR A 56 -15.95 -17.77 -7.64
N ILE A 57 -15.23 -17.40 -6.59
CA ILE A 57 -15.54 -17.73 -5.22
C ILE A 57 -15.24 -16.51 -4.33
N THR A 58 -16.05 -16.26 -3.31
CA THR A 58 -15.74 -15.22 -2.33
C THR A 58 -14.60 -15.65 -1.40
N LEU A 59 -13.86 -14.70 -0.85
CA LEU A 59 -12.79 -14.99 0.13
C LEU A 59 -13.34 -15.78 1.33
N GLN A 60 -14.52 -15.41 1.83
CA GLN A 60 -15.17 -16.07 2.95
C GLN A 60 -15.41 -17.56 2.66
N ASN A 61 -16.01 -17.86 1.50
CA ASN A 61 -16.27 -19.24 1.11
C ASN A 61 -14.98 -20.01 0.86
N TYR A 62 -13.97 -19.37 0.25
CA TYR A 62 -12.68 -20.00 0.02
C TYR A 62 -12.03 -20.44 1.33
N PHE A 63 -11.93 -19.54 2.32
CA PHE A 63 -11.32 -19.88 3.61
C PHE A 63 -12.14 -20.87 4.43
N ARG A 64 -13.47 -20.87 4.30
CA ARG A 64 -14.34 -21.90 4.93
C ARG A 64 -14.11 -23.33 4.42
N MET A 65 -13.42 -23.51 3.29
CA MET A 65 -13.05 -24.84 2.79
C MET A 65 -11.95 -25.50 3.62
N TYR A 66 -11.21 -24.77 4.42
CA TYR A 66 -10.16 -25.31 5.24
C TYR A 66 -10.72 -25.90 6.53
N LYS A 67 -10.31 -27.15 6.85
CA LYS A 67 -10.71 -27.82 8.10
C LYS A 67 -10.08 -27.18 9.35
N LYS A 68 -8.90 -26.60 9.19
CA LYS A 68 -8.18 -25.88 10.24
C LYS A 68 -7.82 -24.51 9.71
N LEU A 69 -8.38 -23.49 10.33
CA LEU A 69 -8.18 -22.09 9.97
C LEU A 69 -7.80 -21.31 11.21
N SER A 70 -6.79 -20.45 11.10
CA SER A 70 -6.41 -19.48 12.11
C SER A 70 -5.77 -18.28 11.45
N GLY A 71 -5.73 -17.14 12.15
CA GLY A 71 -5.14 -15.92 11.65
C GLY A 71 -4.62 -15.04 12.78
N MET A 72 -3.92 -13.99 12.41
CA MET A 72 -3.41 -13.00 13.35
C MET A 72 -3.58 -11.60 12.75
N THR A 73 -4.04 -10.67 13.56
CA THR A 73 -4.17 -9.25 13.18
C THR A 73 -4.14 -8.38 14.43
N GLY A 74 -3.74 -7.14 14.28
CA GLY A 74 -3.79 -6.15 15.36
C GLY A 74 -5.18 -5.55 15.63
N THR A 75 -6.20 -5.88 14.83
CA THR A 75 -7.51 -5.22 14.85
C THR A 75 -8.69 -6.20 14.88
N ALA A 76 -8.50 -7.45 15.32
CA ALA A 76 -9.56 -8.47 15.28
C ALA A 76 -10.61 -8.30 16.38
N GLU A 77 -10.31 -7.67 17.51
CA GLU A 77 -11.19 -7.62 18.69
C GLU A 77 -12.52 -6.92 18.37
N THR A 78 -12.49 -5.84 17.63
CA THR A 78 -13.69 -5.08 17.20
C THR A 78 -14.61 -5.90 16.31
N GLU A 79 -14.07 -6.85 15.55
CA GLU A 79 -14.76 -7.69 14.59
C GLU A 79 -14.96 -9.15 15.07
N ALA A 80 -14.81 -9.41 16.38
CA ALA A 80 -14.89 -10.74 16.94
C ALA A 80 -16.21 -11.46 16.60
N THR A 81 -17.32 -10.73 16.61
CA THR A 81 -18.64 -11.25 16.23
C THR A 81 -18.71 -11.71 14.78
N GLU A 82 -18.08 -10.95 13.87
CA GLU A 82 -18.03 -11.31 12.45
C GLU A 82 -17.16 -12.55 12.23
N PHE A 83 -16.00 -12.65 12.89
CA PHE A 83 -15.15 -13.86 12.82
C PHE A 83 -15.88 -15.10 13.30
N MET A 84 -16.61 -15.00 14.41
CA MET A 84 -17.39 -16.12 14.91
C MET A 84 -18.52 -16.49 13.94
N HIS A 85 -19.27 -15.53 13.44
CA HIS A 85 -20.41 -15.79 12.54
C HIS A 85 -19.94 -16.35 11.18
N THR A 86 -18.86 -15.83 10.63
CA THR A 86 -18.41 -16.18 9.25
C THR A 86 -17.58 -17.47 9.25
N TYR A 87 -16.68 -17.65 10.21
CA TYR A 87 -15.67 -18.71 10.21
C TYR A 87 -15.76 -19.65 11.42
N GLY A 88 -16.58 -19.34 12.42
CA GLY A 88 -16.62 -20.09 13.68
C GLY A 88 -15.33 -19.92 14.50
N LEU A 89 -14.62 -18.81 14.34
CA LEU A 89 -13.35 -18.53 15.03
C LEU A 89 -13.56 -17.58 16.20
N GLU A 90 -13.00 -17.96 17.36
CA GLU A 90 -12.90 -17.08 18.51
C GLU A 90 -11.68 -16.16 18.39
N VAL A 91 -11.85 -14.90 18.84
CA VAL A 91 -10.75 -13.94 18.93
C VAL A 91 -10.15 -13.97 20.32
N VAL A 92 -8.85 -14.21 20.38
CA VAL A 92 -8.08 -14.20 21.63
C VAL A 92 -7.13 -13.02 21.60
N VAL A 93 -7.30 -12.10 22.53
CA VAL A 93 -6.42 -10.93 22.68
C VAL A 93 -5.15 -11.33 23.39
N ILE A 94 -4.01 -11.23 22.72
CA ILE A 94 -2.69 -11.51 23.30
C ILE A 94 -2.09 -10.18 23.72
N PRO A 95 -1.78 -9.97 25.03
CA PRO A 95 -1.19 -8.73 25.48
C PRO A 95 0.22 -8.53 24.91
N THR A 96 0.63 -7.27 24.77
CA THR A 96 1.98 -6.92 24.34
C THR A 96 3.04 -7.38 25.35
N ASN A 97 4.21 -7.81 24.86
CA ASN A 97 5.33 -8.22 25.73
C ASN A 97 5.84 -7.08 26.62
N LEU A 98 5.87 -5.85 26.08
CA LEU A 98 6.25 -4.65 26.80
C LEU A 98 5.10 -3.63 26.80
N PRO A 99 5.04 -2.71 27.78
CA PRO A 99 4.05 -1.64 27.78
C PRO A 99 4.09 -0.84 26.48
N VAL A 100 2.91 -0.47 25.95
CA VAL A 100 2.79 0.37 24.76
C VAL A 100 3.21 1.79 25.12
N ILE A 101 4.28 2.28 24.50
CA ILE A 101 4.80 3.65 24.69
C ILE A 101 4.46 4.58 23.52
N ARG A 102 3.73 4.08 22.51
CA ARG A 102 3.28 4.86 21.35
C ARG A 102 2.39 6.01 21.82
N LYS A 103 2.61 7.18 21.23
CA LYS A 103 1.77 8.36 21.42
C LYS A 103 1.11 8.71 20.11
N ASP A 104 -0.21 8.60 20.06
CA ASP A 104 -1.00 9.02 18.93
C ASP A 104 -1.34 10.51 19.11
N ASN A 105 -0.75 11.36 18.27
CA ASN A 105 -1.00 12.79 18.30
C ASN A 105 -2.26 13.11 17.48
N ALA A 106 -2.93 14.20 17.84
CA ALA A 106 -4.06 14.70 17.06
C ALA A 106 -3.64 15.16 15.66
N ASP A 107 -4.59 15.11 14.72
CA ASP A 107 -4.38 15.57 13.36
C ASP A 107 -4.10 17.08 13.32
N LEU A 108 -3.18 17.48 12.42
CA LEU A 108 -2.92 18.88 12.12
C LEU A 108 -3.58 19.28 10.81
N VAL A 109 -4.51 20.21 10.86
CA VAL A 109 -5.28 20.69 9.72
C VAL A 109 -4.67 21.96 9.15
N TYR A 110 -4.44 22.00 7.85
CA TYR A 110 -3.85 23.13 7.13
C TYR A 110 -4.83 23.69 6.10
N LYS A 111 -4.76 24.99 5.88
CA LYS A 111 -5.63 25.68 4.91
C LYS A 111 -5.32 25.29 3.47
N THR A 112 -4.05 25.05 3.15
CA THR A 112 -3.60 24.72 1.81
C THR A 112 -2.66 23.49 1.78
N LYS A 113 -2.65 22.76 0.64
CA LYS A 113 -1.71 21.65 0.42
C LYS A 113 -0.26 22.11 0.56
N LYS A 114 0.07 23.34 0.12
CA LYS A 114 1.43 23.89 0.20
C LYS A 114 1.89 24.06 1.64
N GLU A 115 1.05 24.63 2.49
CA GLU A 115 1.34 24.79 3.93
C GLU A 115 1.53 23.42 4.60
N LYS A 116 0.63 22.47 4.33
CA LYS A 116 0.76 21.10 4.82
C LYS A 116 2.11 20.47 4.44
N ILE A 117 2.51 20.55 3.16
CA ILE A 117 3.76 19.95 2.68
C ILE A 117 4.98 20.62 3.34
N ASN A 118 4.98 21.94 3.45
CA ASN A 118 6.08 22.64 4.14
C ASN A 118 6.20 22.21 5.60
N ALA A 119 5.10 22.13 6.33
CA ALA A 119 5.10 21.69 7.73
C ALA A 119 5.56 20.23 7.88
N ILE A 120 5.22 19.34 6.93
CA ILE A 120 5.72 17.96 6.89
C ILE A 120 7.24 17.96 6.73
N ILE A 121 7.77 18.73 5.78
CA ILE A 121 9.22 18.78 5.52
C ILE A 121 9.98 19.34 6.72
N ASP A 122 9.49 20.44 7.32
CA ASP A 122 10.09 21.04 8.51
C ASP A 122 10.09 20.05 9.68
N ARG A 123 9.00 19.28 9.86
CA ARG A 123 8.92 18.25 10.89
C ARG A 123 9.87 17.08 10.65
N ILE A 124 10.01 16.64 9.40
CA ILE A 124 10.95 15.57 9.02
C ILE A 124 12.38 16.06 9.31
N GLN A 125 12.73 17.29 8.96
CA GLN A 125 14.05 17.86 9.21
C GLN A 125 14.36 17.90 10.72
N GLU A 126 13.43 18.38 11.53
CA GLU A 126 13.58 18.42 13.01
C GLU A 126 13.86 17.02 13.59
N LEU A 127 13.13 16.00 13.12
CA LEU A 127 13.29 14.63 13.59
C LEU A 127 14.59 14.00 13.08
N TYR A 128 14.98 14.30 11.85
CA TYR A 128 16.26 13.86 11.27
C TYR A 128 17.45 14.43 12.07
N GLU A 129 17.43 15.72 12.43
CA GLU A 129 18.45 16.36 13.25
C GLU A 129 18.55 15.75 14.66
N LYS A 130 17.44 15.18 15.16
CA LYS A 130 17.40 14.41 16.43
C LYS A 130 17.86 12.96 16.30
N GLY A 131 18.15 12.50 15.08
CA GLY A 131 18.48 11.09 14.80
C GLY A 131 17.28 10.14 14.93
N GLN A 132 16.05 10.64 14.83
CA GLN A 132 14.83 9.85 14.91
C GLN A 132 14.39 9.42 13.52
N PRO A 133 14.23 8.10 13.24
CA PRO A 133 13.72 7.63 11.96
C PRO A 133 12.25 8.04 11.77
N VAL A 134 11.89 8.34 10.51
CA VAL A 134 10.55 8.83 10.13
C VAL A 134 10.00 7.99 8.98
N LEU A 135 8.81 7.43 9.16
CA LEU A 135 8.04 6.80 8.08
C LEU A 135 6.93 7.75 7.62
N VAL A 136 6.92 8.06 6.33
CA VAL A 136 5.92 8.95 5.73
C VAL A 136 5.01 8.18 4.78
N GLY A 137 3.72 8.06 5.13
CA GLY A 137 2.70 7.50 4.26
C GLY A 137 2.14 8.52 3.28
N THR A 138 1.99 8.12 2.01
CA THR A 138 1.34 8.93 0.97
C THR A 138 0.27 8.11 0.24
N ILE A 139 -0.70 8.79 -0.36
CA ILE A 139 -1.85 8.15 -1.03
C ILE A 139 -1.58 7.75 -2.49
N SER A 140 -0.42 8.13 -3.07
CA SER A 140 -0.09 7.79 -4.46
C SER A 140 1.41 7.83 -4.71
N ILE A 141 1.86 7.11 -5.74
CA ILE A 141 3.24 7.13 -6.22
C ILE A 141 3.67 8.57 -6.53
N LYS A 142 2.84 9.32 -7.25
CA LYS A 142 3.12 10.72 -7.59
C LYS A 142 3.35 11.59 -6.35
N SER A 143 2.53 11.44 -5.32
CA SER A 143 2.69 12.21 -4.07
C SER A 143 3.99 11.86 -3.34
N SER A 144 4.40 10.59 -3.36
CA SER A 144 5.67 10.16 -2.78
C SER A 144 6.87 10.74 -3.55
N GLU A 145 6.81 10.75 -4.87
CA GLU A 145 7.84 11.32 -5.74
C GLU A 145 7.96 12.85 -5.57
N GLU A 146 6.82 13.57 -5.56
CA GLU A 146 6.79 15.03 -5.29
C GLU A 146 7.43 15.36 -3.94
N LEU A 147 7.11 14.61 -2.89
CA LEU A 147 7.71 14.82 -1.57
C LEU A 147 9.20 14.50 -1.58
N SER A 148 9.61 13.41 -2.23
CA SER A 148 11.02 13.04 -2.38
C SER A 148 11.84 14.15 -3.03
N GLU A 149 11.35 14.75 -4.12
CA GLU A 149 12.03 15.88 -4.78
C GLU A 149 12.21 17.09 -3.84
N LEU A 150 11.24 17.35 -2.98
CA LEU A 150 11.34 18.45 -2.00
C LEU A 150 12.33 18.12 -0.88
N LEU A 151 12.37 16.87 -0.41
CA LEU A 151 13.34 16.42 0.60
C LEU A 151 14.77 16.45 0.04
N LYS A 152 14.99 16.04 -1.21
CA LYS A 152 16.28 16.18 -1.91
C LYS A 152 16.76 17.63 -1.97
N LYS A 153 15.85 18.58 -2.29
CA LYS A 153 16.18 20.01 -2.29
C LYS A 153 16.57 20.56 -0.93
N ARG A 154 16.09 19.94 0.14
CA ARG A 154 16.47 20.27 1.53
C ARG A 154 17.71 19.49 2.02
N GLY A 155 18.27 18.60 1.21
CA GLY A 155 19.42 17.77 1.57
C GLY A 155 19.13 16.70 2.63
N ILE A 156 17.86 16.28 2.78
CA ILE A 156 17.46 15.24 3.74
C ILE A 156 17.58 13.88 3.07
N PRO A 157 18.50 12.99 3.54
CA PRO A 157 18.62 11.62 3.02
C PRO A 157 17.34 10.83 3.31
N HIS A 158 16.86 10.10 2.31
CA HIS A 158 15.66 9.27 2.44
C HIS A 158 15.58 8.22 1.35
N ASN A 159 14.79 7.19 1.57
CA ASN A 159 14.44 6.16 0.58
C ASN A 159 12.96 6.25 0.23
N VAL A 160 12.61 5.95 -1.02
CA VAL A 160 11.23 5.92 -1.50
C VAL A 160 10.79 4.48 -1.67
N LEU A 161 9.70 4.12 -0.98
CA LEU A 161 9.03 2.83 -1.11
C LEU A 161 7.72 3.04 -1.87
N ASN A 162 7.64 2.51 -3.09
CA ASN A 162 6.41 2.50 -3.88
C ASN A 162 6.40 1.33 -4.86
N ALA A 163 5.31 1.15 -5.61
CA ALA A 163 5.14 0.04 -6.54
C ALA A 163 6.25 -0.09 -7.61
N LYS A 164 6.95 1.00 -7.94
CA LYS A 164 8.06 0.99 -8.90
C LYS A 164 9.32 0.29 -8.36
N TYR A 165 9.51 0.30 -7.03
CA TYR A 165 10.71 -0.21 -6.34
C TYR A 165 10.43 -1.45 -5.50
N HIS A 166 9.37 -2.16 -5.78
CA HIS A 166 8.92 -3.34 -5.02
C HIS A 166 10.01 -4.39 -4.81
N ALA A 167 10.87 -4.62 -5.81
CA ALA A 167 11.97 -5.59 -5.69
C ALA A 167 13.04 -5.20 -4.64
N GLN A 168 13.16 -3.92 -4.31
CA GLN A 168 14.13 -3.40 -3.33
C GLN A 168 13.51 -3.15 -1.95
N GLU A 169 12.20 -3.38 -1.81
CA GLU A 169 11.46 -3.08 -0.57
C GLU A 169 12.08 -3.76 0.66
N ALA A 170 12.40 -5.05 0.56
CA ALA A 170 12.96 -5.82 1.66
C ALA A 170 14.32 -5.28 2.14
N GLU A 171 15.17 -4.87 1.20
CA GLU A 171 16.49 -4.29 1.51
C GLU A 171 16.36 -2.92 2.16
N ILE A 172 15.48 -2.06 1.64
CA ILE A 172 15.24 -0.72 2.18
C ILE A 172 14.67 -0.80 3.60
N VAL A 173 13.71 -1.71 3.84
CA VAL A 173 13.11 -1.91 5.16
C VAL A 173 14.12 -2.48 6.16
N ALA A 174 15.03 -3.36 5.72
CA ALA A 174 16.06 -3.92 6.58
C ALA A 174 17.11 -2.89 7.05
N GLN A 175 17.23 -1.75 6.37
CA GLN A 175 18.17 -0.68 6.67
C GLN A 175 17.53 0.49 7.44
N ALA A 176 16.21 0.44 7.72
CA ALA A 176 15.45 1.50 8.35
C ALA A 176 15.62 1.57 9.88
#